data_1e8165078c963223f88aab55732f0549
#
_entry.id   1e8165078c963223f88aab55732f0549
#
_cell.length_a   1.000
_cell.length_b   1.000
_cell.length_c   1.000
_cell.angle_alpha   90.00
_cell.angle_beta   90.00
_cell.angle_gamma   90.00
#
_symmetry.space_group_name_H-M   'P 1'
#
loop_
_entity.id
_entity.type
_entity.pdbx_description
1 polymer ?
#
loop_
_entity_poly.entity_id
_entity_poly.type
_entity_poly.pdbx_seq_one_letter_code
_entity_poly.pdbx_strand_id
1 'polypeptide(L)'
;MQAANRAREAKNGIRIEYRIPKEGAAAWFDVLAIPRDAKNVEQAHAFLDYLLRPEVVAPISDYVAYANPNKAADGLISAELRDNPNVYPPEEVQARLYSVEMLPPKLERLRTRTWSKIKTGK
;
A
#
# COMPACT_ATOMS: atom_id res chain seq x y z
N MET A 1 3.59 7.58 -1.08
CA MET A 1 4.49 7.62 0.10
C MET A 1 5.94 7.30 -0.24
N GLN A 2 6.29 6.17 -0.86
CA GLN A 2 7.69 5.81 -1.19
C GLN A 2 8.46 6.89 -1.96
N ALA A 3 7.85 7.53 -2.97
CA ALA A 3 8.52 8.62 -3.71
C ALA A 3 8.84 9.83 -2.83
N ALA A 4 7.97 10.18 -1.88
CA ALA A 4 8.21 11.26 -0.92
C ALA A 4 9.35 10.93 0.04
N ASN A 5 9.42 9.68 0.53
CA ASN A 5 10.51 9.23 1.37
C ASN A 5 11.85 9.24 0.63
N ARG A 6 11.90 8.72 -0.59
CA ARG A 6 13.10 8.75 -1.43
C ARG A 6 13.58 10.17 -1.73
N ALA A 7 12.65 11.11 -1.96
CA ALA A 7 13.02 12.52 -2.18
C ALA A 7 13.62 13.15 -0.92
N ARG A 8 13.11 12.83 0.27
CA ARG A 8 13.68 13.26 1.54
C ARG A 8 15.08 12.69 1.77
N GLU A 9 15.26 11.41 1.53
CA GLU A 9 16.53 10.70 1.69
C GLU A 9 17.62 11.23 0.73
N ALA A 10 17.22 11.53 -0.51
CA ALA A 10 18.15 12.04 -1.53
C ALA A 10 18.69 13.43 -1.25
N LYS A 11 18.09 14.21 -0.32
CA LYS A 11 18.49 15.58 0.07
C LYS A 11 18.78 16.52 -1.11
N ASN A 12 18.07 16.32 -2.23
CA ASN A 12 18.28 17.06 -3.49
C ASN A 12 17.38 18.30 -3.64
N GLY A 13 16.71 18.72 -2.56
CA GLY A 13 15.79 19.86 -2.54
C GLY A 13 14.40 19.58 -3.15
N ILE A 14 14.17 18.40 -3.69
CA ILE A 14 12.85 18.03 -4.24
C ILE A 14 11.92 17.65 -3.08
N ARG A 15 10.79 18.36 -2.99
CA ARG A 15 9.73 18.07 -2.03
C ARG A 15 8.58 17.38 -2.76
N ILE A 16 8.26 16.15 -2.37
CA ILE A 16 7.13 15.39 -2.89
C ILE A 16 6.14 15.19 -1.75
N GLU A 17 4.89 15.56 -1.98
CA GLU A 17 3.78 15.34 -1.07
C GLU A 17 2.79 14.35 -1.69
N TYR A 18 2.27 13.45 -0.86
CA TYR A 18 1.16 12.59 -1.22
C TYR A 18 -0.12 13.12 -0.57
N ARG A 19 -1.19 13.24 -1.35
CA ARG A 19 -2.50 13.66 -0.87
C ARG A 19 -3.59 12.80 -1.51
N ILE A 20 -4.59 12.47 -0.71
CA ILE A 20 -5.81 11.82 -1.21
C ILE A 20 -6.72 12.92 -1.76
N PRO A 21 -7.14 12.88 -3.03
CA PRO A 21 -8.05 13.86 -3.60
C PRO A 21 -9.42 13.87 -2.91
N LYS A 22 -10.10 15.00 -2.96
CA LYS A 22 -11.46 15.13 -2.40
C LYS A 22 -12.49 14.22 -3.11
N GLU A 23 -12.23 13.86 -4.36
CA GLU A 23 -13.05 12.97 -5.16
C GLU A 23 -12.90 11.50 -4.75
N GLY A 24 -11.90 11.16 -3.96
CA GLY A 24 -11.54 9.81 -3.57
C GLY A 24 -10.29 9.30 -4.28
N ALA A 25 -9.89 8.10 -3.96
CA ALA A 25 -8.74 7.43 -4.55
C ALA A 25 -8.96 5.91 -4.61
N ALA A 26 -8.23 5.27 -5.51
CA ALA A 26 -8.17 3.81 -5.53
C ALA A 26 -7.44 3.29 -4.28
N ALA A 27 -8.02 2.30 -3.63
CA ALA A 27 -7.41 1.57 -2.53
C ALA A 27 -7.28 0.09 -2.91
N TRP A 28 -6.19 -0.52 -2.51
CA TRP A 28 -5.98 -1.96 -2.65
C TRP A 28 -5.29 -2.49 -1.40
N PHE A 29 -5.40 -3.79 -1.21
CA PHE A 29 -4.77 -4.49 -0.11
C PHE A 29 -3.78 -5.50 -0.67
N ASP A 30 -2.53 -5.40 -0.24
CA ASP A 30 -1.56 -6.44 -0.50
C ASP A 30 -1.86 -7.62 0.43
N VAL A 31 -1.91 -8.81 -0.13
CA VAL A 31 -2.23 -10.03 0.60
C VAL A 31 -1.15 -11.08 0.40
N LEU A 32 -0.95 -11.91 1.41
CA LEU A 32 -0.13 -13.10 1.32
C LEU A 32 -1.05 -14.31 1.16
N ALA A 33 -0.72 -15.20 0.24
CA ALA A 33 -1.47 -16.42 0.00
C ALA A 33 -0.54 -17.62 -0.06
N ILE A 34 -1.00 -18.76 0.46
CA ILE A 34 -0.31 -20.04 0.37
C ILE A 34 -0.91 -20.80 -0.83
N PRO A 35 -0.14 -21.10 -1.88
CA PRO A 35 -0.61 -21.90 -3.01
C PRO A 35 -1.12 -23.27 -2.55
N ARG A 36 -2.14 -23.80 -3.23
CA ARG A 36 -2.76 -25.08 -2.88
C ARG A 36 -1.78 -26.27 -2.90
N ASP A 37 -0.77 -26.19 -3.75
CA ASP A 37 0.25 -27.21 -3.95
C ASP A 37 1.58 -26.91 -3.23
N ALA A 38 1.57 -25.95 -2.31
CA ALA A 38 2.72 -25.61 -1.48
C ALA A 38 3.18 -26.83 -0.66
N LYS A 39 4.49 -27.07 -0.65
CA LYS A 39 5.08 -28.22 0.05
C LYS A 39 5.33 -27.93 1.53
N ASN A 40 5.56 -26.66 1.90
CA ASN A 40 5.95 -26.24 3.24
C ASN A 40 4.85 -25.38 3.87
N VAL A 41 3.63 -25.90 3.95
CA VAL A 41 2.45 -25.17 4.42
C VAL A 41 2.58 -24.74 5.88
N GLU A 42 3.09 -25.61 6.75
CA GLU A 42 3.29 -25.30 8.18
C GLU A 42 4.28 -24.16 8.38
N GLN A 43 5.39 -24.16 7.65
CA GLN A 43 6.38 -23.09 7.70
C GLN A 43 5.83 -21.78 7.13
N ALA A 44 5.00 -21.86 6.10
CA ALA A 44 4.33 -20.70 5.55
C ALA A 44 3.37 -20.08 6.57
N HIS A 45 2.57 -20.89 7.28
CA HIS A 45 1.73 -20.39 8.38
C HIS A 45 2.56 -19.79 9.51
N ALA A 46 3.63 -20.45 9.95
CA ALA A 46 4.52 -19.91 10.97
C ALA A 46 5.12 -18.55 10.58
N PHE A 47 5.47 -18.37 9.31
CA PHE A 47 5.94 -17.10 8.78
C PHE A 47 4.85 -16.02 8.77
N LEU A 48 3.62 -16.37 8.36
CA LEU A 48 2.49 -15.44 8.38
C LEU A 48 2.16 -15.01 9.81
N ASP A 49 2.11 -15.96 10.74
CA ASP A 49 1.87 -15.68 12.17
C ASP A 49 2.95 -14.77 12.76
N TYR A 50 4.21 -14.98 12.35
CA TYR A 50 5.31 -14.10 12.75
C TYR A 50 5.11 -12.68 12.21
N LEU A 51 4.78 -12.52 10.93
CA LEU A 51 4.55 -11.21 10.31
C LEU A 51 3.36 -10.46 10.91
N LEU A 52 2.34 -11.18 11.39
CA LEU A 52 1.15 -10.60 12.01
C LEU A 52 1.36 -10.15 13.46
N ARG A 53 2.49 -10.45 14.07
CA ARG A 53 2.80 -9.95 15.42
C ARG A 53 2.90 -8.42 15.40
N PRO A 54 2.26 -7.74 16.36
CA PRO A 54 2.26 -6.26 16.40
C PRO A 54 3.65 -5.65 16.38
N GLU A 55 4.58 -6.23 17.15
CA GLU A 55 5.98 -5.80 17.25
C GLU A 55 6.80 -6.05 15.98
N VAL A 56 6.31 -6.89 15.07
CA VAL A 56 6.94 -7.16 13.77
C VAL A 56 6.35 -6.29 12.68
N VAL A 57 5.01 -6.17 12.62
CA VAL A 57 4.35 -5.44 11.54
C VAL A 57 4.46 -3.92 11.71
N ALA A 58 4.53 -3.39 12.94
CA ALA A 58 4.63 -1.96 13.17
C ALA A 58 5.90 -1.34 12.55
N PRO A 59 7.14 -1.84 12.81
CA PRO A 59 8.32 -1.31 12.15
C PRO A 59 8.33 -1.53 10.62
N ILE A 60 7.66 -2.56 10.11
CA ILE A 60 7.47 -2.73 8.66
C ILE A 60 6.62 -1.58 8.11
N SER A 61 5.50 -1.25 8.77
CA SER A 61 4.65 -0.12 8.37
C SER A 61 5.42 1.21 8.37
N ASP A 62 6.20 1.46 9.40
CA ASP A 62 7.04 2.67 9.48
C ASP A 62 8.07 2.73 8.34
N TYR A 63 8.69 1.60 8.02
CA TYR A 63 9.69 1.53 6.96
C TYR A 63 9.09 1.74 5.56
N VAL A 64 7.97 1.08 5.25
CA VAL A 64 7.32 1.21 3.93
C VAL A 64 6.40 2.44 3.83
N ALA A 65 6.07 3.06 4.96
CA ALA A 65 5.13 4.17 5.08
C ALA A 65 3.72 3.83 4.53
N TYR A 66 3.25 2.62 4.82
CA TYR A 66 1.90 2.16 4.51
C TYR A 66 1.15 1.79 5.78
N ALA A 67 -0.17 1.99 5.75
CA ALA A 67 -1.04 1.48 6.79
C ALA A 67 -1.03 -0.06 6.79
N ASN A 68 -1.23 -0.65 7.97
CA ASN A 68 -1.51 -2.07 8.11
C ASN A 68 -2.86 -2.28 8.81
N PRO A 69 -3.52 -3.43 8.59
CA PRO A 69 -4.83 -3.71 9.17
C PRO A 69 -4.76 -4.27 10.61
N ASN A 70 -3.57 -4.46 11.18
CA ASN A 70 -3.42 -5.02 12.52
C ASN A 70 -3.62 -3.96 13.60
N LYS A 71 -4.84 -3.88 14.13
CA LYS A 71 -5.21 -2.91 15.17
C LYS A 71 -4.34 -3.00 16.43
N ALA A 72 -3.81 -4.17 16.75
CA ALA A 72 -2.92 -4.34 17.90
C ALA A 72 -1.56 -3.62 17.70
N ALA A 73 -1.20 -3.29 16.48
CA ALA A 73 0.03 -2.56 16.15
C ALA A 73 -0.09 -1.04 16.29
N ASP A 74 -1.30 -0.48 16.42
CA ASP A 74 -1.54 0.98 16.42
C ASP A 74 -0.70 1.73 17.45
N GLY A 75 -0.53 1.18 18.63
CA GLY A 75 0.29 1.76 19.71
C GLY A 75 1.80 1.66 19.50
N LEU A 76 2.25 0.85 18.53
CA LEU A 76 3.65 0.60 18.23
C LEU A 76 4.14 1.32 16.97
N ILE A 77 3.21 1.80 16.15
CA ILE A 77 3.51 2.60 14.95
C ILE A 77 3.94 4.00 15.36
N SER A 78 4.91 4.58 14.66
CA SER A 78 5.35 5.93 14.92
C SER A 78 4.20 6.94 14.82
N ALA A 79 4.20 7.96 15.68
CA ALA A 79 3.18 9.02 15.65
C ALA A 79 3.17 9.75 14.30
N GLU A 80 4.32 9.92 13.65
CA GLU A 80 4.43 10.53 12.32
C GLU A 80 3.60 9.77 11.27
N LEU A 81 3.59 8.45 11.32
CA LEU A 81 2.84 7.63 10.37
C LEU A 81 1.38 7.47 10.80
N ARG A 82 1.15 7.14 12.07
CA ARG A 82 -0.19 6.90 12.61
C ARG A 82 -1.11 8.11 12.49
N ASP A 83 -0.59 9.29 12.78
CA ASP A 83 -1.36 10.53 12.80
C ASP A 83 -1.39 11.21 11.41
N ASN A 84 -0.86 10.56 10.38
CA ASN A 84 -0.87 11.08 9.01
C ASN A 84 -2.17 10.73 8.28
N PRO A 85 -3.05 11.71 7.98
CA PRO A 85 -4.35 11.46 7.36
C PRO A 85 -4.25 10.97 5.91
N ASN A 86 -3.08 11.00 5.30
CA ASN A 86 -2.85 10.42 3.99
C ASN A 86 -2.44 8.93 4.04
N VAL A 87 -2.13 8.40 5.24
CA VAL A 87 -1.81 6.99 5.48
C VAL A 87 -2.96 6.32 6.22
N TYR A 88 -3.43 6.97 7.29
CA TYR A 88 -4.60 6.56 8.07
C TYR A 88 -5.72 7.60 7.90
N PRO A 89 -6.43 7.58 6.76
CA PRO A 89 -7.44 8.59 6.45
C PRO A 89 -8.63 8.48 7.41
N PRO A 90 -9.25 9.63 7.78
CA PRO A 90 -10.47 9.63 8.58
C PRO A 90 -11.62 8.94 7.83
N GLU A 91 -12.65 8.50 8.57
CA GLU A 91 -13.77 7.71 8.04
C GLU A 91 -14.46 8.37 6.84
N GLU A 92 -14.65 9.67 6.87
CA GLU A 92 -15.23 10.45 5.77
C GLU A 92 -14.43 10.39 4.46
N VAL A 93 -13.10 10.21 4.57
CA VAL A 93 -12.21 10.02 3.42
C VAL A 93 -12.22 8.56 3.00
N GLN A 94 -12.20 7.62 3.96
CA GLN A 94 -12.28 6.18 3.69
C GLN A 94 -13.56 5.83 2.90
N ALA A 95 -14.70 6.46 3.21
CA ALA A 95 -15.96 6.26 2.50
C ALA A 95 -15.91 6.63 1.01
N ARG A 96 -14.90 7.40 0.57
CA ARG A 96 -14.69 7.78 -0.83
C ARG A 96 -13.59 6.96 -1.53
N LEU A 97 -12.97 6.03 -0.80
CA LEU A 97 -12.02 5.09 -1.41
C LEU A 97 -12.79 4.01 -2.16
N TYR A 98 -12.24 3.54 -3.27
CA TYR A 98 -12.84 2.50 -4.09
C TYR A 98 -11.83 1.43 -4.46
N SER A 99 -12.28 0.18 -4.54
CA SER A 99 -11.46 -0.91 -5.06
C SER A 99 -11.41 -0.86 -6.59
N VAL A 100 -10.23 -1.14 -7.13
CA VAL A 100 -10.08 -1.27 -8.59
C VAL A 100 -10.66 -2.63 -9.01
N GLU A 101 -11.73 -2.59 -9.77
CA GLU A 101 -12.32 -3.80 -10.34
C GLU A 101 -11.49 -4.33 -11.52
N MET A 102 -11.56 -5.65 -11.73
CA MET A 102 -10.96 -6.27 -12.91
C MET A 102 -11.70 -5.80 -14.16
N LEU A 103 -10.97 -5.21 -15.09
CA LEU A 103 -11.55 -4.79 -16.36
C LEU A 103 -11.78 -5.99 -17.29
N PRO A 104 -12.83 -5.96 -18.12
CA PRO A 104 -12.98 -6.91 -19.21
C PRO A 104 -11.70 -6.98 -20.07
N PRO A 105 -11.31 -8.15 -20.62
CA PRO A 105 -10.04 -8.33 -21.32
C PRO A 105 -9.78 -7.34 -22.46
N LYS A 106 -10.84 -6.86 -23.13
CA LYS A 106 -10.74 -5.86 -24.18
C LYS A 106 -10.29 -4.49 -23.65
N LEU A 107 -10.84 -4.07 -22.52
CA LEU A 107 -10.49 -2.80 -21.88
C LEU A 107 -9.11 -2.89 -21.21
N GLU A 108 -8.77 -4.02 -20.65
CA GLU A 108 -7.43 -4.25 -20.08
C GLU A 108 -6.33 -4.12 -21.15
N ARG A 109 -6.53 -4.72 -22.33
CA ARG A 109 -5.62 -4.55 -23.48
C ARG A 109 -5.53 -3.09 -23.95
N LEU A 110 -6.66 -2.38 -23.96
CA LEU A 110 -6.66 -0.97 -24.32
C LEU A 110 -5.87 -0.13 -23.31
N ARG A 111 -6.10 -0.35 -22.02
CA ARG A 111 -5.37 0.32 -20.94
C ARG A 111 -3.87 0.09 -21.05
N THR A 112 -3.44 -1.16 -21.19
CA THR A 112 -2.03 -1.53 -21.31
C THR A 112 -1.37 -0.87 -22.52
N ARG A 113 -2.03 -0.89 -23.67
CA ARG A 113 -1.53 -0.25 -24.91
C ARG A 113 -1.42 1.27 -24.75
N THR A 114 -2.46 1.91 -24.19
CA THR A 114 -2.47 3.35 -23.92
C THR A 114 -1.34 3.75 -22.98
N TRP A 115 -1.16 2.98 -21.91
CA TRP A 115 -0.08 3.23 -20.97
C TRP A 115 1.31 3.07 -21.59
N SER A 116 1.49 2.06 -22.45
CA SER A 116 2.73 1.88 -23.20
C SER A 116 3.02 3.07 -24.11
N LYS A 117 2.02 3.57 -24.83
CA LYS A 117 2.16 4.78 -25.66
C LYS A 117 2.56 6.01 -24.85
N ILE A 118 1.95 6.23 -23.69
CA ILE A 118 2.28 7.35 -22.80
C ILE A 118 3.75 7.25 -22.36
N LYS A 119 4.21 6.06 -21.96
CA LYS A 119 5.59 5.85 -21.47
C LYS A 119 6.65 5.96 -22.57
N THR A 120 6.34 5.53 -23.76
CA THR A 120 7.30 5.46 -24.86
C THR A 120 7.22 6.64 -25.81
N GLY A 121 6.19 7.47 -25.71
CA GLY A 121 5.92 8.59 -26.63
C GLY A 121 5.55 8.15 -28.06
N LYS A 122 5.19 6.86 -28.27
CA LYS A 122 4.88 6.27 -29.59
C LYS A 122 3.45 5.74 -29.62
#